data_3b2991d537e2674a83ce2f4ce6422cba
#
_entry.id   3b2991d537e2674a83ce2f4ce6422cba
#
_cell.length_a   1.000
_cell.length_b   1.000
_cell.length_c   1.000
_cell.angle_alpha   90.00
_cell.angle_beta   90.00
_cell.angle_gamma   90.00
#
_symmetry.space_group_name_H-M   'P 1'
#
loop_
_entity.id
_entity.type
_entity.pdbx_description
1 polymer ?
#
loop_
_entity_poly.entity_id
_entity_poly.type
_entity_poly.pdbx_seq_one_letter_code
_entity_poly.pdbx_strand_id
1 'polypeptide(L)'
;RIVPIKCRILWKECRKMSREDLAKIRNLGSRSLEEVINKLASMGLSLQGEQQPPSSSQMLAQLIGLRDVKEQVRKIAAFARMKKDMETLGRTSVPVALNMEFVGNPGTAKTTVARILAGIFKEIGILSSSQIVETGRADLVAGYIGQTAINVKSVFKRARGKLLFIDEAYSLASDSQRDFGYEAVNTIVQEMENSRSDTVVVFAGYPEEMENFFSMNPGLRSRVPFRISFPDYSTDEMAQIVTLEAQKRGFSLCPRALEKAVSLCGEAKHRSDAGNGRFCRNLVENAILGYALRVYGEGTEAADGAEKDFTLVEEDFSLPDNMQAIPERQAAKKSAPIGFR
;
A
#
# COMPACT_ATOMS: atom_id res chain seq x y z
N ARG A 1 9.28 -17.27 -25.09
CA ARG A 1 9.30 -17.27 -26.59
C ARG A 1 8.90 -15.89 -27.04
N ILE A 2 9.79 -15.20 -27.76
CA ILE A 2 9.63 -13.86 -28.33
C ILE A 2 8.56 -13.96 -29.41
N VAL A 3 7.44 -13.26 -29.23
CA VAL A 3 6.36 -13.20 -30.20
C VAL A 3 6.71 -12.14 -31.26
N PRO A 4 6.79 -12.49 -32.55
CA PRO A 4 7.27 -11.59 -33.61
C PRO A 4 6.31 -10.42 -33.88
N ILE A 5 6.83 -9.37 -34.52
CA ILE A 5 6.18 -8.11 -34.88
C ILE A 5 4.83 -8.26 -35.61
N LYS A 6 4.54 -9.39 -36.23
CA LYS A 6 3.22 -9.71 -36.83
C LYS A 6 2.07 -9.71 -35.82
N CYS A 7 2.33 -9.80 -34.52
CA CYS A 7 1.29 -9.79 -33.48
C CYS A 7 0.70 -8.40 -33.16
N ARG A 8 1.35 -7.28 -33.51
CA ARG A 8 0.77 -5.96 -33.27
C ARG A 8 -0.53 -5.71 -34.07
N ILE A 9 -0.68 -6.34 -35.23
CA ILE A 9 -1.90 -6.27 -36.04
C ILE A 9 -2.99 -7.14 -35.41
N LEU A 10 -2.65 -8.35 -34.97
CA LEU A 10 -3.57 -9.24 -34.26
C LEU A 10 -4.10 -8.64 -32.95
N TRP A 11 -3.26 -7.93 -32.17
CA TRP A 11 -3.69 -7.27 -30.93
C TRP A 11 -4.66 -6.10 -31.18
N LYS A 12 -4.51 -5.38 -32.31
CA LYS A 12 -5.47 -4.34 -32.71
C LYS A 12 -6.83 -4.91 -33.10
N GLU A 13 -6.87 -6.14 -33.60
CA GLU A 13 -8.13 -6.82 -33.91
C GLU A 13 -8.78 -7.43 -32.67
N CYS A 14 -8.00 -8.01 -31.75
CA CYS A 14 -8.51 -8.46 -30.46
C CYS A 14 -9.21 -7.35 -29.66
N ARG A 15 -8.75 -6.08 -29.80
CA ARG A 15 -9.41 -4.91 -29.20
C ARG A 15 -10.86 -4.70 -29.66
N LYS A 16 -11.22 -5.21 -30.85
CA LYS A 16 -12.59 -5.10 -31.40
C LYS A 16 -13.50 -6.24 -30.96
N MET A 17 -12.96 -7.21 -30.24
CA MET A 17 -13.69 -8.37 -29.75
C MET A 17 -14.10 -8.19 -28.31
N SER A 18 -15.27 -8.70 -27.94
CA SER A 18 -15.69 -8.78 -26.55
C SER A 18 -15.01 -9.96 -25.82
N ARG A 19 -15.08 -10.01 -24.49
CA ARG A 19 -14.61 -11.14 -23.71
C ARG A 19 -15.31 -12.45 -24.10
N GLU A 20 -16.59 -12.35 -24.43
CA GLU A 20 -17.41 -13.47 -24.86
C GLU A 20 -16.98 -13.99 -26.26
N ASP A 21 -16.60 -13.09 -27.17
CA ASP A 21 -16.11 -13.47 -28.49
C ASP A 21 -14.76 -14.17 -28.41
N LEU A 22 -13.87 -13.71 -27.54
CA LEU A 22 -12.59 -14.37 -27.30
C LEU A 22 -12.77 -15.74 -26.63
N ALA A 23 -13.73 -15.88 -25.73
CA ALA A 23 -14.03 -17.16 -25.07
C ALA A 23 -14.58 -18.22 -26.04
N LYS A 24 -15.15 -17.82 -27.18
CA LYS A 24 -15.64 -18.70 -28.26
C LYS A 24 -14.52 -19.22 -29.17
N ILE A 25 -13.33 -18.67 -29.07
CA ILE A 25 -12.18 -19.12 -29.90
C ILE A 25 -11.78 -20.53 -29.47
N ARG A 26 -11.77 -21.45 -30.43
CA ARG A 26 -11.43 -22.87 -30.23
C ARG A 26 -10.00 -22.99 -29.63
N ASN A 27 -9.89 -23.66 -28.51
CA ASN A 27 -8.64 -23.87 -27.73
C ASN A 27 -8.13 -22.67 -26.93
N LEU A 28 -8.92 -21.61 -26.73
CA LEU A 28 -8.57 -20.54 -25.79
C LEU A 28 -9.20 -20.85 -24.42
N GLY A 29 -8.45 -21.53 -23.54
CA GLY A 29 -8.89 -21.79 -22.17
C GLY A 29 -8.91 -20.52 -21.33
N SER A 30 -9.63 -20.54 -20.19
CA SER A 30 -9.77 -19.39 -19.27
C SER A 30 -8.42 -18.77 -18.86
N ARG A 31 -7.40 -19.57 -18.65
CA ARG A 31 -6.04 -19.11 -18.30
C ARG A 31 -5.37 -18.35 -19.45
N SER A 32 -5.53 -18.83 -20.68
CA SER A 32 -4.98 -18.14 -21.88
C SER A 32 -5.77 -16.86 -22.20
N LEU A 33 -7.06 -16.83 -21.89
CA LEU A 33 -7.89 -15.63 -22.01
C LEU A 33 -7.40 -14.53 -21.04
N GLU A 34 -7.11 -14.87 -19.79
CA GLU A 34 -6.54 -13.94 -18.81
C GLU A 34 -5.15 -13.44 -19.24
N GLU A 35 -4.31 -14.30 -19.78
CA GLU A 35 -3.00 -13.88 -20.33
C GLU A 35 -3.15 -12.87 -21.47
N VAL A 36 -4.14 -13.06 -22.38
CA VAL A 36 -4.45 -12.13 -23.46
C VAL A 36 -4.94 -10.79 -22.89
N ILE A 37 -5.88 -10.82 -21.94
CA ILE A 37 -6.41 -9.60 -21.30
C ILE A 37 -5.29 -8.83 -20.58
N ASN A 38 -4.47 -9.53 -19.79
CA ASN A 38 -3.32 -8.93 -19.10
C ASN A 38 -2.29 -8.34 -20.08
N LYS A 39 -2.11 -8.98 -21.23
CA LYS A 39 -1.20 -8.48 -22.25
C LYS A 39 -1.76 -7.25 -22.96
N LEU A 40 -3.05 -7.22 -23.27
CA LEU A 40 -3.73 -6.02 -23.80
C LEU A 40 -3.64 -4.86 -22.82
N ALA A 41 -3.95 -5.09 -21.54
CA ALA A 41 -3.83 -4.09 -20.49
C ALA A 41 -2.39 -3.56 -20.36
N SER A 42 -1.36 -4.42 -20.48
CA SER A 42 0.05 -3.99 -20.47
C SER A 42 0.45 -3.11 -21.66
N MET A 43 -0.34 -3.13 -22.74
CA MET A 43 -0.18 -2.28 -23.92
C MET A 43 -1.12 -1.07 -23.95
N GLY A 44 -1.88 -0.83 -22.84
CA GLY A 44 -2.87 0.24 -22.77
C GLY A 44 -4.10 0.00 -23.66
N LEU A 45 -4.43 -1.26 -23.97
CA LEU A 45 -5.55 -1.66 -24.79
C LEU A 45 -6.55 -2.46 -23.93
N SER A 46 -7.85 -2.32 -24.22
CA SER A 46 -8.94 -3.10 -23.63
C SER A 46 -9.76 -3.79 -24.70
N LEU A 47 -10.48 -4.83 -24.32
CA LEU A 47 -11.48 -5.45 -25.19
C LEU A 47 -12.69 -4.53 -25.37
N GLN A 48 -13.48 -4.80 -26.43
CA GLN A 48 -14.70 -4.03 -26.69
C GLN A 48 -15.72 -4.24 -25.55
N GLY A 49 -16.18 -3.13 -24.96
CA GLY A 49 -17.11 -3.16 -23.82
C GLY A 49 -16.44 -3.28 -22.44
N GLU A 50 -15.13 -3.54 -22.35
CA GLU A 50 -14.40 -3.47 -21.08
C GLU A 50 -13.85 -2.06 -20.85
N GLN A 51 -14.10 -1.51 -19.67
CA GLN A 51 -13.45 -0.27 -19.26
C GLN A 51 -11.95 -0.54 -19.10
N GLN A 52 -11.11 0.33 -19.63
CA GLN A 52 -9.67 0.25 -19.38
C GLN A 52 -9.43 0.26 -17.86
N PRO A 53 -8.58 -0.62 -17.34
CA PRO A 53 -8.21 -0.53 -15.93
C PRO A 53 -7.68 0.89 -15.65
N PRO A 54 -8.06 1.50 -14.54
CA PRO A 54 -7.67 2.87 -14.22
C PRO A 54 -6.15 2.99 -14.23
N SER A 55 -5.64 4.07 -14.83
CA SER A 55 -4.20 4.36 -14.77
C SER A 55 -3.76 4.53 -13.31
N SER A 56 -2.47 4.34 -13.04
CA SER A 56 -1.94 4.52 -11.67
C SER A 56 -2.22 5.93 -11.14
N SER A 57 -2.22 6.94 -12.01
CA SER A 57 -2.59 8.31 -11.65
C SER A 57 -4.07 8.46 -11.29
N GLN A 58 -4.97 7.74 -11.96
CA GLN A 58 -6.39 7.70 -11.62
C GLN A 58 -6.62 6.95 -10.29
N MET A 59 -5.92 5.83 -10.08
CA MET A 59 -5.96 5.11 -8.80
C MET A 59 -5.51 6.01 -7.63
N LEU A 60 -4.46 6.81 -7.82
CA LEU A 60 -4.02 7.78 -6.82
C LEU A 60 -5.10 8.83 -6.53
N ALA A 61 -5.78 9.34 -7.56
CA ALA A 61 -6.84 10.33 -7.40
C ALA A 61 -8.05 9.78 -6.63
N GLN A 62 -8.37 8.48 -6.81
CA GLN A 62 -9.50 7.80 -6.17
C GLN A 62 -9.28 7.46 -4.68
N LEU A 63 -8.05 7.54 -4.17
CA LEU A 63 -7.82 7.34 -2.73
C LEU A 63 -8.62 8.36 -1.92
N ILE A 64 -9.19 7.92 -0.82
CA ILE A 64 -9.90 8.79 0.11
C ILE A 64 -8.87 9.68 0.83
N GLY A 65 -9.16 10.96 0.98
CA GLY A 65 -8.28 11.92 1.67
C GLY A 65 -6.89 12.06 1.05
N LEU A 66 -5.87 12.13 1.92
CA LEU A 66 -4.45 12.14 1.58
C LEU A 66 -4.04 13.23 0.57
N ARG A 67 -4.61 14.44 0.69
CA ARG A 67 -4.40 15.53 -0.27
C ARG A 67 -2.93 15.85 -0.47
N ASP A 68 -2.18 16.03 0.61
CA ASP A 68 -0.76 16.41 0.57
C ASP A 68 0.10 15.27 0.03
N VAL A 69 -0.22 14.02 0.39
CA VAL A 69 0.44 12.83 -0.17
C VAL A 69 0.26 12.76 -1.69
N LYS A 70 -0.97 12.94 -2.17
CA LYS A 70 -1.27 12.96 -3.61
C LYS A 70 -0.49 14.05 -4.34
N GLU A 71 -0.38 15.23 -3.75
CA GLU A 71 0.38 16.35 -4.33
C GLU A 71 1.87 16.04 -4.38
N GLN A 72 2.45 15.52 -3.29
CA GLN A 72 3.86 15.12 -3.23
C GLN A 72 4.17 14.01 -4.24
N VAL A 73 3.33 12.98 -4.35
CA VAL A 73 3.49 11.92 -5.36
C VAL A 73 3.44 12.48 -6.78
N ARG A 74 2.55 13.44 -7.07
CA ARG A 74 2.50 14.10 -8.38
C ARG A 74 3.77 14.90 -8.69
N LYS A 75 4.33 15.61 -7.70
CA LYS A 75 5.59 16.35 -7.83
C LYS A 75 6.75 15.40 -8.12
N ILE A 76 6.85 14.29 -7.39
CA ILE A 76 7.88 13.27 -7.60
C ILE A 76 7.74 12.60 -8.97
N ALA A 77 6.51 12.29 -9.39
CA ALA A 77 6.24 11.72 -10.71
C ALA A 77 6.62 12.68 -11.85
N ALA A 78 6.33 13.98 -11.70
CA ALA A 78 6.72 15.00 -12.67
C ALA A 78 8.25 15.13 -12.75
N PHE A 79 8.93 15.13 -11.59
CA PHE A 79 10.39 15.13 -11.53
C PHE A 79 11.01 13.88 -12.19
N ALA A 80 10.45 12.70 -11.91
CA ALA A 80 10.89 11.44 -12.52
C ALA A 80 10.73 11.45 -14.05
N ARG A 81 9.62 12.01 -14.55
CA ARG A 81 9.38 12.17 -16.00
C ARG A 81 10.39 13.11 -16.63
N MET A 82 10.61 14.30 -16.04
CA MET A 82 11.62 15.24 -16.50
C MET A 82 13.01 14.58 -16.57
N LYS A 83 13.39 13.85 -15.54
CA LYS A 83 14.68 13.12 -15.49
C LYS A 83 14.79 12.13 -16.65
N LYS A 84 13.73 11.37 -16.90
CA LYS A 84 13.69 10.39 -17.99
C LYS A 84 13.78 11.04 -19.36
N ASP A 85 13.11 12.16 -19.57
CA ASP A 85 13.19 12.93 -20.82
C ASP A 85 14.59 13.50 -21.05
N MET A 86 15.26 13.99 -19.99
CA MET A 86 16.66 14.44 -20.09
C MET A 86 17.61 13.32 -20.50
N GLU A 87 17.45 12.12 -19.91
CA GLU A 87 18.24 10.93 -20.29
C GLU A 87 18.01 10.54 -21.76
N THR A 88 16.77 10.55 -22.22
CA THR A 88 16.44 10.20 -23.63
C THR A 88 16.95 11.22 -24.64
N LEU A 89 17.10 12.48 -24.23
CA LEU A 89 17.68 13.56 -25.04
C LEU A 89 19.21 13.63 -24.98
N GLY A 90 19.86 12.68 -24.29
CA GLY A 90 21.32 12.64 -24.10
C GLY A 90 21.86 13.80 -23.25
N ARG A 91 21.02 14.47 -22.48
CA ARG A 91 21.44 15.55 -21.58
C ARG A 91 21.93 14.97 -20.26
N THR A 92 22.84 15.68 -19.60
CA THR A 92 23.30 15.27 -18.26
C THR A 92 22.10 15.26 -17.31
N SER A 93 21.71 14.06 -16.85
CA SER A 93 20.64 13.90 -15.89
C SER A 93 21.03 14.42 -14.52
N VAL A 94 20.09 15.05 -13.81
CA VAL A 94 20.29 15.44 -12.41
C VAL A 94 20.51 14.18 -11.57
N PRO A 95 21.62 14.05 -10.81
CA PRO A 95 21.97 12.83 -10.09
C PRO A 95 21.16 12.63 -8.80
N VAL A 96 19.86 12.93 -8.82
CA VAL A 96 18.97 12.74 -7.66
C VAL A 96 18.36 11.36 -7.69
N ALA A 97 18.54 10.61 -6.60
CA ALA A 97 17.87 9.33 -6.41
C ALA A 97 16.35 9.53 -6.21
N LEU A 98 15.55 8.54 -6.61
CA LEU A 98 14.09 8.54 -6.41
C LEU A 98 13.68 7.76 -5.15
N ASN A 99 14.61 7.53 -4.22
CA ASN A 99 14.31 6.86 -2.97
C ASN A 99 13.53 7.77 -2.02
N MET A 100 12.69 7.18 -1.18
CA MET A 100 11.72 7.91 -0.37
C MET A 100 11.62 7.37 1.04
N GLU A 101 11.21 8.24 1.93
CA GLU A 101 10.79 7.96 3.29
C GLU A 101 9.27 8.17 3.38
N PHE A 102 8.53 7.16 3.83
CA PHE A 102 7.09 7.21 4.10
C PHE A 102 6.85 7.16 5.61
N VAL A 103 6.41 8.27 6.19
CA VAL A 103 6.17 8.38 7.63
C VAL A 103 4.71 8.56 7.95
N GLY A 104 4.22 7.86 8.95
CA GLY A 104 2.83 7.97 9.41
C GLY A 104 2.38 6.75 10.22
N ASN A 105 1.26 6.88 10.89
CA ASN A 105 0.67 5.86 11.72
C ASN A 105 0.21 4.61 10.94
N PRO A 106 -0.09 3.48 11.60
CA PRO A 106 -0.60 2.29 10.92
C PRO A 106 -1.91 2.56 10.19
N GLY A 107 -2.11 1.90 9.05
CA GLY A 107 -3.35 1.99 8.31
C GLY A 107 -3.56 3.29 7.52
N THR A 108 -2.56 4.18 7.41
CA THR A 108 -2.63 5.43 6.63
C THR A 108 -2.34 5.26 5.13
N ALA A 109 -2.45 4.03 4.61
CA ALA A 109 -2.28 3.65 3.20
C ALA A 109 -0.86 3.77 2.62
N LYS A 110 0.21 3.74 3.43
CA LYS A 110 1.61 3.79 2.97
C LYS A 110 1.91 2.76 1.88
N THR A 111 1.63 1.48 2.14
CA THR A 111 1.86 0.38 1.19
C THR A 111 1.02 0.51 -0.08
N THR A 112 -0.24 0.97 0.05
CA THR A 112 -1.13 1.22 -1.09
C THR A 112 -0.57 2.29 -2.02
N VAL A 113 -0.09 3.40 -1.46
CA VAL A 113 0.54 4.48 -2.24
C VAL A 113 1.84 4.02 -2.87
N ALA A 114 2.65 3.19 -2.18
CA ALA A 114 3.86 2.60 -2.76
C ALA A 114 3.55 1.74 -3.99
N ARG A 115 2.49 0.92 -3.96
CA ARG A 115 2.04 0.12 -5.12
C ARG A 115 1.60 1.00 -6.30
N ILE A 116 0.84 2.06 -6.02
CA ILE A 116 0.41 3.03 -7.04
C ILE A 116 1.63 3.73 -7.64
N LEU A 117 2.57 4.14 -6.81
CA LEU A 117 3.80 4.82 -7.24
C LEU A 117 4.68 3.92 -8.12
N ALA A 118 4.80 2.63 -7.78
CA ALA A 118 5.49 1.66 -8.64
C ALA A 118 4.83 1.56 -10.03
N GLY A 119 3.50 1.61 -10.09
CA GLY A 119 2.74 1.70 -11.34
C GLY A 119 3.06 2.97 -12.13
N ILE A 120 3.05 4.13 -11.48
CA ILE A 120 3.40 5.42 -12.09
C ILE A 120 4.85 5.38 -12.63
N PHE A 121 5.81 4.88 -11.88
CA PHE A 121 7.20 4.78 -12.32
C PHE A 121 7.40 3.80 -13.47
N LYS A 122 6.62 2.73 -13.54
CA LYS A 122 6.58 1.85 -14.71
C LYS A 122 6.01 2.57 -15.93
N GLU A 123 4.92 3.32 -15.79
CA GLU A 123 4.32 4.10 -16.88
C GLU A 123 5.29 5.15 -17.45
N ILE A 124 6.12 5.76 -16.60
CA ILE A 124 7.17 6.72 -16.98
C ILE A 124 8.40 6.01 -17.60
N GLY A 125 8.58 4.71 -17.32
CA GLY A 125 9.76 3.95 -17.77
C GLY A 125 10.98 4.07 -16.87
N ILE A 126 10.79 4.46 -15.60
CA ILE A 126 11.82 4.40 -14.53
C ILE A 126 12.00 2.96 -14.05
N LEU A 127 10.88 2.25 -13.83
CA LEU A 127 10.88 0.85 -13.44
C LEU A 127 10.41 -0.03 -14.60
N SER A 128 10.90 -1.25 -14.67
CA SER A 128 10.47 -2.23 -15.69
C SER A 128 9.17 -2.96 -15.27
N SER A 129 8.82 -2.93 -13.99
CA SER A 129 7.65 -3.60 -13.42
C SER A 129 6.91 -2.70 -12.45
N SER A 130 5.57 -2.85 -12.37
CA SER A 130 4.72 -2.21 -11.35
C SER A 130 4.64 -3.00 -10.05
N GLN A 131 5.34 -4.15 -9.96
CA GLN A 131 5.38 -4.94 -8.76
C GLN A 131 6.25 -4.26 -7.70
N ILE A 132 5.90 -4.47 -6.43
CA ILE A 132 6.74 -4.11 -5.30
C ILE A 132 7.33 -5.35 -4.66
N VAL A 133 8.51 -5.21 -4.07
CA VAL A 133 9.09 -6.20 -3.17
C VAL A 133 8.94 -5.64 -1.77
N GLU A 134 8.04 -6.22 -1.00
CA GLU A 134 7.85 -5.88 0.40
C GLU A 134 8.81 -6.71 1.23
N THR A 135 9.46 -6.06 2.20
CA THR A 135 10.43 -6.68 3.09
C THR A 135 10.43 -5.97 4.45
N GLY A 136 10.86 -6.68 5.45
CA GLY A 136 11.03 -6.16 6.80
C GLY A 136 12.32 -6.68 7.42
N ARG A 137 12.53 -6.39 8.72
CA ARG A 137 13.72 -6.84 9.47
C ARG A 137 13.96 -8.35 9.33
N ALA A 138 12.91 -9.17 9.42
CA ALA A 138 13.04 -10.63 9.40
C ALA A 138 13.65 -11.18 8.09
N ASP A 139 13.45 -10.48 6.97
CA ASP A 139 13.99 -10.87 5.67
C ASP A 139 15.44 -10.39 5.47
N LEU A 140 15.83 -9.31 6.14
CA LEU A 140 17.09 -8.62 5.94
C LEU A 140 18.16 -9.04 6.93
N VAL A 141 17.79 -9.15 8.22
CA VAL A 141 18.73 -9.43 9.32
C VAL A 141 18.77 -10.92 9.61
N ALA A 142 19.97 -11.47 9.71
CA ALA A 142 20.20 -12.87 10.06
C ALA A 142 20.81 -12.98 11.47
N GLY A 143 20.76 -14.19 12.04
CA GLY A 143 21.35 -14.50 13.34
C GLY A 143 22.84 -14.82 13.32
N TYR A 144 23.49 -14.85 12.14
CA TYR A 144 24.88 -15.27 11.98
C TYR A 144 25.69 -14.21 11.20
N ILE A 145 26.99 -14.12 11.55
CA ILE A 145 27.95 -13.19 10.93
C ILE A 145 28.01 -13.41 9.41
N GLY A 146 27.93 -12.32 8.63
CA GLY A 146 28.04 -12.33 7.16
C GLY A 146 26.78 -12.77 6.40
N GLN A 147 25.78 -13.37 7.06
CA GLN A 147 24.54 -13.78 6.38
C GLN A 147 23.62 -12.59 6.10
N THR A 148 23.64 -11.57 6.95
CA THR A 148 22.85 -10.34 6.78
C THR A 148 23.16 -9.65 5.46
N ALA A 149 24.43 -9.46 5.11
CA ALA A 149 24.83 -8.88 3.83
C ALA A 149 24.36 -9.71 2.62
N ILE A 150 24.36 -11.05 2.73
CA ILE A 150 23.87 -11.96 1.68
C ILE A 150 22.35 -11.79 1.52
N ASN A 151 21.60 -11.73 2.60
CA ASN A 151 20.15 -11.53 2.58
C ASN A 151 19.79 -10.20 1.93
N VAL A 152 20.41 -9.10 2.34
CA VAL A 152 20.19 -7.77 1.76
C VAL A 152 20.45 -7.78 0.24
N LYS A 153 21.60 -8.34 -0.20
CA LYS A 153 21.91 -8.45 -1.62
C LYS A 153 20.89 -9.30 -2.40
N SER A 154 20.40 -10.38 -1.77
CA SER A 154 19.34 -11.22 -2.36
C SER A 154 18.03 -10.45 -2.54
N VAL A 155 17.62 -9.64 -1.53
CA VAL A 155 16.45 -8.78 -1.61
C VAL A 155 16.59 -7.75 -2.74
N PHE A 156 17.72 -7.05 -2.83
CA PHE A 156 17.99 -6.09 -3.92
C PHE A 156 18.00 -6.76 -5.29
N LYS A 157 18.53 -7.98 -5.41
CA LYS A 157 18.47 -8.76 -6.65
C LYS A 157 17.03 -9.07 -7.09
N ARG A 158 16.12 -9.39 -6.15
CA ARG A 158 14.69 -9.59 -6.42
C ARG A 158 13.97 -8.28 -6.77
N ALA A 159 14.46 -7.16 -6.26
CA ALA A 159 13.90 -5.81 -6.45
C ALA A 159 14.36 -5.13 -7.74
N ARG A 160 15.26 -5.70 -8.51
CA ARG A 160 15.71 -5.12 -9.80
C ARG A 160 14.54 -4.83 -10.73
N GLY A 161 14.48 -3.60 -11.24
CA GLY A 161 13.38 -3.10 -12.06
C GLY A 161 12.06 -2.89 -11.36
N LYS A 162 12.06 -2.91 -10.00
CA LYS A 162 10.87 -2.82 -9.15
C LYS A 162 11.07 -1.78 -8.05
N LEU A 163 10.01 -1.53 -7.29
CA LEU A 163 10.08 -0.76 -6.06
C LEU A 163 10.32 -1.71 -4.88
N LEU A 164 11.36 -1.43 -4.09
CA LEU A 164 11.65 -2.10 -2.83
C LEU A 164 10.99 -1.31 -1.70
N PHE A 165 10.06 -1.92 -0.98
CA PHE A 165 9.35 -1.33 0.14
C PHE A 165 9.82 -2.00 1.43
N ILE A 166 10.52 -1.25 2.29
CA ILE A 166 11.03 -1.72 3.58
C ILE A 166 10.07 -1.19 4.65
N ASP A 167 9.22 -2.07 5.17
CA ASP A 167 8.26 -1.70 6.22
C ASP A 167 8.92 -1.75 7.58
N GLU A 168 8.46 -0.87 8.48
CA GLU A 168 9.02 -0.71 9.83
C GLU A 168 10.55 -0.63 9.81
N ALA A 169 11.10 0.17 8.89
CA ALA A 169 12.53 0.25 8.63
C ALA A 169 13.36 0.61 9.88
N TYR A 170 12.77 1.33 10.83
CA TYR A 170 13.37 1.64 12.12
C TYR A 170 13.71 0.38 12.94
N SER A 171 13.03 -0.74 12.70
CA SER A 171 13.33 -2.00 13.37
C SER A 171 14.75 -2.54 13.05
N LEU A 172 15.38 -2.04 11.97
CA LEU A 172 16.78 -2.33 11.64
C LEU A 172 17.76 -1.62 12.59
N ALA A 173 17.30 -0.59 13.31
CA ALA A 173 18.09 0.21 14.26
C ALA A 173 17.85 -0.26 15.69
N SER A 174 18.30 -1.44 16.08
CA SER A 174 18.18 -1.91 17.47
C SER A 174 19.46 -1.64 18.27
N ASP A 175 19.29 -1.27 19.54
CA ASP A 175 20.36 -0.82 20.43
C ASP A 175 21.32 -1.92 20.95
N SER A 176 21.16 -3.16 20.52
CA SER A 176 22.03 -4.22 21.03
C SER A 176 23.36 -4.30 20.27
N GLN A 177 24.48 -4.25 20.96
CA GLN A 177 25.84 -4.40 20.40
C GLN A 177 26.07 -5.73 19.65
N ARG A 178 25.13 -6.68 19.70
CA ARG A 178 25.15 -7.96 18.99
C ARG A 178 24.17 -7.98 17.81
N ASP A 179 23.60 -6.85 17.47
CA ASP A 179 22.56 -6.79 16.44
C ASP A 179 23.15 -6.51 15.06
N PHE A 180 22.90 -7.42 14.13
CA PHE A 180 23.31 -7.29 12.72
C PHE A 180 22.48 -6.27 11.92
N GLY A 181 21.61 -5.50 12.56
CA GLY A 181 20.81 -4.44 11.91
C GLY A 181 21.68 -3.34 11.34
N TYR A 182 22.76 -2.93 12.03
CA TYR A 182 23.71 -1.96 11.49
C TYR A 182 24.43 -2.47 10.25
N GLU A 183 24.78 -3.77 10.19
CA GLU A 183 25.34 -4.41 8.98
C GLU A 183 24.32 -4.37 7.84
N ALA A 184 23.04 -4.63 8.14
CA ALA A 184 21.97 -4.52 7.14
C ALA A 184 21.86 -3.11 6.57
N VAL A 185 21.82 -2.07 7.42
CA VAL A 185 21.73 -0.66 6.99
C VAL A 185 22.92 -0.27 6.12
N ASN A 186 24.14 -0.61 6.51
CA ASN A 186 25.36 -0.31 5.72
C ASN A 186 25.31 -1.01 4.35
N THR A 187 24.88 -2.27 4.31
CA THR A 187 24.75 -3.01 3.06
C THR A 187 23.62 -2.44 2.19
N ILE A 188 22.50 -2.02 2.77
CA ILE A 188 21.42 -1.33 2.07
C ILE A 188 21.94 -0.05 1.41
N VAL A 189 22.67 0.80 2.13
CA VAL A 189 23.26 2.04 1.60
C VAL A 189 24.17 1.76 0.42
N GLN A 190 24.97 0.70 0.47
CA GLN A 190 25.83 0.27 -0.63
C GLN A 190 25.02 -0.22 -1.84
N GLU A 191 24.02 -1.07 -1.60
CA GLU A 191 23.18 -1.61 -2.68
C GLU A 191 22.27 -0.55 -3.32
N MET A 192 21.84 0.48 -2.57
CA MET A 192 21.12 1.63 -3.12
C MET A 192 21.96 2.40 -4.15
N GLU A 193 23.28 2.50 -3.96
CA GLU A 193 24.17 3.11 -4.94
C GLU A 193 24.38 2.20 -6.15
N ASN A 194 24.61 0.90 -5.92
CA ASN A 194 24.83 -0.09 -6.97
C ASN A 194 23.60 -0.26 -7.89
N SER A 195 22.39 -0.11 -7.34
CA SER A 195 21.09 -0.35 -8.03
C SER A 195 20.35 0.96 -8.36
N ARG A 196 21.04 2.11 -8.32
CA ARG A 196 20.45 3.44 -8.47
C ARG A 196 19.68 3.66 -9.77
N SER A 197 20.03 2.92 -10.82
CA SER A 197 19.44 3.07 -12.15
C SER A 197 18.14 2.29 -12.36
N ASP A 198 17.90 1.25 -11.57
CA ASP A 198 16.84 0.27 -11.84
C ASP A 198 15.97 -0.10 -10.62
N THR A 199 16.31 0.41 -9.44
CA THR A 199 15.57 0.11 -8.20
C THR A 199 15.25 1.40 -7.45
N VAL A 200 14.02 1.52 -6.99
CA VAL A 200 13.57 2.61 -6.10
C VAL A 200 13.30 2.03 -4.74
N VAL A 201 13.89 2.60 -3.70
CA VAL A 201 13.72 2.14 -2.32
C VAL A 201 12.80 3.09 -1.56
N VAL A 202 11.81 2.53 -0.87
CA VAL A 202 10.91 3.25 0.04
C VAL A 202 11.07 2.67 1.43
N PHE A 203 11.48 3.50 2.38
CA PHE A 203 11.53 3.19 3.80
C PHE A 203 10.23 3.67 4.46
N ALA A 204 9.53 2.80 5.15
CA ALA A 204 8.29 3.14 5.83
C ALA A 204 8.37 2.90 7.33
N GLY A 205 7.70 3.74 8.12
CA GLY A 205 7.63 3.58 9.57
C GLY A 205 6.91 4.73 10.26
N TYR A 206 6.99 4.73 11.60
CA TYR A 206 6.45 5.80 12.43
C TYR A 206 7.34 7.04 12.41
N PRO A 207 6.78 8.26 12.58
CA PRO A 207 7.53 9.50 12.41
C PRO A 207 8.74 9.63 13.33
N GLU A 208 8.60 9.38 14.62
CA GLU A 208 9.67 9.53 15.63
C GLU A 208 10.76 8.48 15.44
N GLU A 209 10.37 7.23 15.26
CA GLU A 209 11.28 6.10 15.07
C GLU A 209 12.08 6.24 13.77
N MET A 210 11.44 6.72 12.71
CA MET A 210 12.11 6.97 11.43
C MET A 210 13.11 8.11 11.53
N GLU A 211 12.84 9.16 12.29
CA GLU A 211 13.81 10.24 12.51
C GLU A 211 15.08 9.71 13.21
N ASN A 212 14.91 8.88 14.24
CA ASN A 212 16.01 8.20 14.91
C ASN A 212 16.78 7.27 13.96
N PHE A 213 16.07 6.47 13.16
CA PHE A 213 16.66 5.58 12.16
C PHE A 213 17.55 6.33 11.15
N PHE A 214 17.06 7.42 10.58
CA PHE A 214 17.82 8.21 9.62
C PHE A 214 18.98 9.00 10.26
N SER A 215 18.91 9.32 11.55
CA SER A 215 20.01 10.00 12.27
C SER A 215 21.21 9.10 12.49
N MET A 216 21.03 7.77 12.54
CA MET A 216 22.10 6.80 12.78
C MET A 216 23.08 6.68 11.59
N ASN A 217 22.67 6.99 10.38
CA ASN A 217 23.51 6.85 9.20
C ASN A 217 23.35 8.05 8.24
N PRO A 218 24.30 9.02 8.24
CA PRO A 218 24.26 10.16 7.34
C PRO A 218 24.25 9.78 5.86
N GLY A 219 24.85 8.64 5.50
CA GLY A 219 24.85 8.12 4.14
C GLY A 219 23.45 7.70 3.67
N LEU A 220 22.61 7.23 4.58
CA LEU A 220 21.21 6.88 4.28
C LEU A 220 20.41 8.16 3.98
N ARG A 221 20.49 9.19 4.84
CA ARG A 221 19.78 10.46 4.68
C ARG A 221 20.11 11.13 3.32
N SER A 222 21.38 11.11 2.90
CA SER A 222 21.79 11.72 1.63
C SER A 222 21.25 11.00 0.39
N ARG A 223 20.87 9.73 0.50
CA ARG A 223 20.33 8.90 -0.60
C ARG A 223 18.82 8.80 -0.64
N VAL A 224 18.12 9.36 0.36
CA VAL A 224 16.66 9.37 0.48
C VAL A 224 16.17 10.82 0.53
N PRO A 225 16.11 11.50 -0.65
CA PRO A 225 15.84 12.94 -0.71
C PRO A 225 14.36 13.28 -0.51
N PHE A 226 13.44 12.33 -0.68
CA PHE A 226 12.01 12.60 -0.60
C PHE A 226 11.42 12.02 0.68
N ARG A 227 10.67 12.86 1.42
CA ARG A 227 9.89 12.45 2.59
C ARG A 227 8.42 12.72 2.31
N ILE A 228 7.58 11.70 2.46
CA ILE A 228 6.13 11.79 2.34
C ILE A 228 5.50 11.47 3.69
N SER A 229 4.80 12.46 4.25
CA SER A 229 4.11 12.32 5.53
C SER A 229 2.65 11.92 5.28
N PHE A 230 2.22 10.85 5.92
CA PHE A 230 0.87 10.31 5.86
C PHE A 230 0.13 10.70 7.14
N PRO A 231 -0.73 11.70 7.10
CA PRO A 231 -1.52 12.09 8.26
C PRO A 231 -2.57 11.03 8.59
N ASP A 232 -3.05 11.05 9.82
CA ASP A 232 -4.22 10.27 10.20
C ASP A 232 -5.45 10.77 9.46
N TYR A 233 -6.34 9.84 9.12
CA TYR A 233 -7.61 10.19 8.49
C TYR A 233 -8.52 10.95 9.44
N SER A 234 -9.29 11.88 8.90
CA SER A 234 -10.41 12.50 9.61
C SER A 234 -11.52 11.47 9.87
N THR A 235 -12.43 11.76 10.78
CA THR A 235 -13.59 10.90 11.05
C THR A 235 -14.43 10.69 9.79
N ASP A 236 -14.63 11.75 9.00
CA ASP A 236 -15.38 11.69 7.74
C ASP A 236 -14.68 10.84 6.68
N GLU A 237 -13.34 10.93 6.58
CA GLU A 237 -12.55 10.09 5.70
C GLU A 237 -12.61 8.63 6.13
N MET A 238 -12.56 8.35 7.43
CA MET A 238 -12.71 6.99 7.96
C MET A 238 -14.11 6.43 7.64
N ALA A 239 -15.18 7.21 7.77
CA ALA A 239 -16.53 6.82 7.38
C ALA A 239 -16.65 6.48 5.88
N GLN A 240 -15.99 7.27 5.03
CA GLN A 240 -15.90 6.97 3.59
C GLN A 240 -15.13 5.66 3.34
N ILE A 241 -14.06 5.40 4.10
CA ILE A 241 -13.29 4.14 4.00
C ILE A 241 -14.17 2.96 4.44
N VAL A 242 -14.94 3.08 5.53
CA VAL A 242 -15.90 2.05 5.99
C VAL A 242 -16.91 1.74 4.88
N THR A 243 -17.51 2.77 4.29
CA THR A 243 -18.47 2.60 3.19
C THR A 243 -17.83 1.89 2.00
N LEU A 244 -16.63 2.29 1.60
CA LEU A 244 -15.91 1.68 0.48
C LEU A 244 -15.53 0.21 0.78
N GLU A 245 -15.11 -0.09 2.01
CA GLU A 245 -14.74 -1.44 2.41
C GLU A 245 -15.97 -2.38 2.49
N ALA A 246 -17.13 -1.89 2.91
CA ALA A 246 -18.38 -2.62 2.86
C ALA A 246 -18.80 -2.92 1.40
N GLN A 247 -18.79 -1.91 0.53
CA GLN A 247 -19.13 -2.05 -0.89
C GLN A 247 -18.22 -3.05 -1.62
N LYS A 248 -16.92 -3.05 -1.34
CA LYS A 248 -15.98 -4.04 -1.90
C LYS A 248 -16.31 -5.49 -1.51
N ARG A 249 -16.99 -5.67 -0.38
CA ARG A 249 -17.45 -6.99 0.11
C ARG A 249 -18.88 -7.32 -0.29
N GLY A 250 -19.51 -6.46 -1.11
CA GLY A 250 -20.87 -6.65 -1.60
C GLY A 250 -21.95 -6.22 -0.62
N PHE A 251 -21.63 -5.44 0.40
CA PHE A 251 -22.58 -4.92 1.39
C PHE A 251 -22.87 -3.43 1.15
N SER A 252 -24.11 -3.02 1.41
CA SER A 252 -24.52 -1.63 1.55
C SER A 252 -24.68 -1.24 3.02
N LEU A 253 -24.71 0.06 3.32
CA LEU A 253 -24.98 0.57 4.67
C LEU A 253 -26.28 1.35 4.65
N CYS A 254 -27.16 1.11 5.62
CA CYS A 254 -28.29 2.01 5.85
C CYS A 254 -27.79 3.34 6.50
N PRO A 255 -28.55 4.43 6.42
CA PRO A 255 -28.14 5.74 6.97
C PRO A 255 -27.75 5.69 8.46
N ARG A 256 -28.51 4.97 9.29
CA ARG A 256 -28.21 4.81 10.73
C ARG A 256 -26.93 4.01 10.98
N ALA A 257 -26.65 3.00 10.15
CA ALA A 257 -25.39 2.26 10.22
C ALA A 257 -24.19 3.15 9.92
N LEU A 258 -24.33 4.07 8.96
CA LEU A 258 -23.29 5.06 8.66
C LEU A 258 -23.06 6.02 9.82
N GLU A 259 -24.12 6.55 10.43
CA GLU A 259 -24.03 7.40 11.63
C GLU A 259 -23.34 6.68 12.79
N LYS A 260 -23.68 5.42 13.03
CA LYS A 260 -23.03 4.58 14.04
C LYS A 260 -21.54 4.36 13.72
N ALA A 261 -21.21 4.07 12.47
CA ALA A 261 -19.82 3.92 12.04
C ALA A 261 -19.00 5.21 12.23
N VAL A 262 -19.59 6.39 11.95
CA VAL A 262 -18.97 7.71 12.21
C VAL A 262 -18.67 7.87 13.70
N SER A 263 -19.64 7.57 14.58
CA SER A 263 -19.47 7.64 16.03
C SER A 263 -18.31 6.74 16.49
N LEU A 264 -18.29 5.48 16.06
CA LEU A 264 -17.25 4.51 16.42
C LEU A 264 -15.85 4.93 15.89
N CYS A 265 -15.78 5.53 14.69
CA CYS A 265 -14.56 6.10 14.16
C CYS A 265 -14.08 7.30 15.00
N GLY A 266 -14.98 8.13 15.48
CA GLY A 266 -14.68 9.24 16.40
C GLY A 266 -14.12 8.73 17.72
N GLU A 267 -14.75 7.74 18.33
CA GLU A 267 -14.27 7.11 19.57
C GLU A 267 -12.88 6.47 19.40
N ALA A 268 -12.68 5.74 18.31
CA ALA A 268 -11.39 5.11 18.01
C ALA A 268 -10.26 6.13 17.86
N LYS A 269 -10.53 7.29 17.30
CA LYS A 269 -9.53 8.34 17.07
C LYS A 269 -8.93 8.91 18.35
N HIS A 270 -9.68 8.89 19.46
CA HIS A 270 -9.20 9.33 20.78
C HIS A 270 -8.32 8.30 21.48
N ARG A 271 -8.16 7.10 20.90
CA ARG A 271 -7.30 6.05 21.45
C ARG A 271 -5.95 6.05 20.75
N SER A 272 -4.89 5.76 21.49
CA SER A 272 -3.51 5.70 20.97
C SER A 272 -3.30 4.65 19.87
N ASP A 273 -4.23 3.71 19.73
CA ASP A 273 -4.16 2.57 18.79
C ASP A 273 -5.13 2.73 17.61
N ALA A 274 -5.62 3.95 17.35
CA ALA A 274 -6.51 4.22 16.23
C ALA A 274 -5.84 3.82 14.90
N GLY A 275 -6.07 2.59 14.48
CA GLY A 275 -5.43 1.96 13.32
C GLY A 275 -5.89 2.51 11.96
N ASN A 276 -6.47 3.74 11.90
CA ASN A 276 -6.89 4.38 10.66
C ASN A 276 -7.68 3.42 9.74
N GLY A 277 -7.24 3.23 8.50
CA GLY A 277 -7.88 2.32 7.55
C GLY A 277 -7.87 0.84 7.98
N ARG A 278 -6.93 0.42 8.86
CA ARG A 278 -6.95 -0.94 9.44
C ARG A 278 -8.14 -1.08 10.40
N PHE A 279 -8.38 -0.07 11.24
CA PHE A 279 -9.56 -0.01 12.10
C PHE A 279 -10.86 -0.07 11.27
N CYS A 280 -10.97 0.75 10.22
CA CYS A 280 -12.16 0.77 9.35
C CYS A 280 -12.44 -0.62 8.74
N ARG A 281 -11.40 -1.33 8.32
CA ARG A 281 -11.53 -2.69 7.79
C ARG A 281 -12.04 -3.66 8.86
N ASN A 282 -11.43 -3.66 10.04
CA ASN A 282 -11.83 -4.52 11.15
C ASN A 282 -13.27 -4.22 11.60
N LEU A 283 -13.67 -2.95 11.61
CA LEU A 283 -15.03 -2.52 11.94
C LEU A 283 -16.05 -3.10 10.95
N VAL A 284 -15.75 -3.06 9.64
CA VAL A 284 -16.62 -3.65 8.61
C VAL A 284 -16.66 -5.18 8.73
N GLU A 285 -15.52 -5.83 8.98
CA GLU A 285 -15.48 -7.28 9.17
C GLU A 285 -16.31 -7.70 10.38
N ASN A 286 -16.24 -6.94 11.48
CA ASN A 286 -17.06 -7.18 12.66
C ASN A 286 -18.57 -6.95 12.38
N ALA A 287 -18.91 -5.90 11.64
CA ALA A 287 -20.29 -5.62 11.25
C ALA A 287 -20.86 -6.72 10.33
N ILE A 288 -20.06 -7.30 9.44
CA ILE A 288 -20.47 -8.45 8.62
C ILE A 288 -20.74 -9.68 9.49
N LEU A 289 -19.96 -9.91 10.55
CA LEU A 289 -20.24 -10.97 11.52
C LEU A 289 -21.54 -10.70 12.28
N GLY A 290 -21.80 -9.45 12.69
CA GLY A 290 -23.06 -9.02 13.29
C GLY A 290 -24.26 -9.31 12.38
N TYR A 291 -24.15 -8.91 11.11
CA TYR A 291 -25.15 -9.23 10.08
C TYR A 291 -25.39 -10.76 9.97
N ALA A 292 -24.31 -11.54 9.94
CA ALA A 292 -24.43 -12.99 9.83
C ALA A 292 -25.17 -13.60 11.04
N LEU A 293 -24.89 -13.14 12.25
CA LEU A 293 -25.60 -13.57 13.45
C LEU A 293 -27.07 -13.15 13.43
N ARG A 294 -27.37 -11.94 12.99
CA ARG A 294 -28.74 -11.43 12.90
C ARG A 294 -29.58 -12.17 11.85
N VAL A 295 -28.99 -12.55 10.72
CA VAL A 295 -29.72 -13.12 9.58
C VAL A 295 -29.69 -14.66 9.56
N TYR A 296 -28.64 -15.28 10.11
CA TYR A 296 -28.40 -16.73 10.04
C TYR A 296 -28.17 -17.37 11.41
N GLY A 297 -28.29 -16.62 12.52
CA GLY A 297 -28.12 -17.16 13.87
C GLY A 297 -29.23 -18.14 14.26
N GLU A 298 -28.99 -18.98 15.27
CA GLU A 298 -29.98 -19.92 15.79
C GLU A 298 -31.23 -19.18 16.30
N GLY A 299 -32.39 -19.58 15.85
CA GLY A 299 -33.70 -18.98 16.20
C GLY A 299 -34.21 -17.89 15.24
N THR A 300 -33.44 -17.48 14.26
CA THR A 300 -33.93 -16.70 13.11
C THR A 300 -34.60 -17.66 12.14
N GLU A 301 -35.93 -17.69 12.09
CA GLU A 301 -36.66 -18.30 10.98
C GLU A 301 -36.27 -17.49 9.72
N ALA A 302 -35.26 -17.97 8.99
CA ALA A 302 -34.98 -17.46 7.67
C ALA A 302 -36.24 -17.68 6.86
N ALA A 303 -36.97 -16.62 6.51
CA ALA A 303 -38.07 -16.68 5.58
C ALA A 303 -37.52 -17.28 4.27
N ASP A 304 -37.80 -18.55 4.06
CA ASP A 304 -37.40 -19.31 2.89
C ASP A 304 -37.98 -18.58 1.67
N GLY A 305 -37.12 -17.90 0.87
CA GLY A 305 -37.53 -17.18 -0.33
C GLY A 305 -37.51 -15.66 -0.29
N ALA A 306 -37.15 -14.99 0.83
CA ALA A 306 -36.91 -13.55 0.84
C ALA A 306 -35.59 -13.22 0.14
N GLU A 307 -35.63 -12.30 -0.82
CA GLU A 307 -34.41 -11.73 -1.45
C GLU A 307 -33.51 -11.15 -0.36
N LYS A 308 -32.32 -11.74 -0.16
CA LYS A 308 -31.44 -11.37 0.93
C LYS A 308 -30.82 -10.00 0.59
N ASP A 309 -31.24 -8.98 1.30
CA ASP A 309 -30.68 -7.65 1.23
C ASP A 309 -29.38 -7.61 2.07
N PHE A 310 -28.21 -7.57 1.40
CA PHE A 310 -26.91 -7.46 2.05
C PHE A 310 -26.66 -6.03 2.57
N THR A 311 -27.60 -5.50 3.37
CA THR A 311 -27.52 -4.19 3.98
C THR A 311 -27.17 -4.29 5.47
N LEU A 312 -26.07 -3.67 5.85
CA LEU A 312 -25.65 -3.53 7.24
C LEU A 312 -26.52 -2.48 7.93
N VAL A 313 -26.97 -2.78 9.14
CA VAL A 313 -27.80 -1.91 9.98
C VAL A 313 -27.01 -1.47 11.23
N GLU A 314 -27.56 -0.53 11.99
CA GLU A 314 -26.89 0.03 13.18
C GLU A 314 -26.50 -1.04 14.21
N GLU A 315 -27.34 -2.07 14.41
CA GLU A 315 -27.13 -3.14 15.38
C GLU A 315 -25.98 -4.08 15.01
N ASP A 316 -25.60 -4.14 13.74
CA ASP A 316 -24.47 -4.95 13.26
C ASP A 316 -23.11 -4.32 13.66
N PHE A 317 -23.08 -3.02 14.01
CA PHE A 317 -21.87 -2.28 14.32
C PHE A 317 -21.57 -2.25 15.81
N SER A 318 -20.45 -2.85 16.19
CA SER A 318 -19.86 -2.77 17.53
C SER A 318 -18.35 -2.57 17.43
N LEU A 319 -17.74 -2.03 18.49
CA LEU A 319 -16.27 -1.99 18.55
C LEU A 319 -15.71 -3.41 18.50
N PRO A 320 -14.65 -3.66 17.74
CA PRO A 320 -13.96 -4.95 17.73
C PRO A 320 -13.50 -5.36 19.14
N ASP A 321 -13.60 -6.66 19.48
CA ASP A 321 -13.32 -7.18 20.83
C ASP A 321 -11.95 -6.83 21.36
N ASN A 322 -10.93 -6.78 20.50
CA ASN A 322 -9.58 -6.36 20.85
C ASN A 322 -9.48 -4.88 21.26
N MET A 323 -10.51 -4.06 20.97
CA MET A 323 -10.60 -2.65 21.37
C MET A 323 -11.52 -2.44 22.58
N GLN A 324 -12.37 -3.39 22.91
CA GLN A 324 -13.25 -3.31 24.10
C GLN A 324 -12.47 -3.48 25.41
N ALA A 325 -11.32 -4.15 25.39
CA ALA A 325 -10.58 -4.60 26.56
C ALA A 325 -9.46 -3.66 27.06
N ILE A 326 -9.23 -2.49 26.45
CA ILE A 326 -8.16 -1.57 26.87
C ILE A 326 -8.78 -0.48 27.76
N PRO A 327 -8.51 -0.50 29.09
CA PRO A 327 -8.94 0.58 29.97
C PRO A 327 -8.26 1.89 29.54
N GLU A 328 -9.01 3.00 29.61
CA GLU A 328 -8.48 4.35 29.39
C GLU A 328 -7.18 4.54 30.19
N ARG A 329 -6.06 4.78 29.50
CA ARG A 329 -4.83 5.18 30.17
C ARG A 329 -5.11 6.52 30.85
N GLN A 330 -5.19 6.50 32.18
CA GLN A 330 -5.15 7.71 32.99
C GLN A 330 -3.97 8.55 32.51
N ALA A 331 -4.24 9.80 32.15
CA ALA A 331 -3.24 10.78 31.75
C ALA A 331 -2.08 10.74 32.75
N ALA A 332 -0.88 10.45 32.25
CA ALA A 332 0.32 10.33 33.05
C ALA A 332 0.49 11.62 33.88
N LYS A 333 0.32 11.53 35.18
CA LYS A 333 0.67 12.59 36.12
C LYS A 333 2.13 12.93 35.87
N LYS A 334 2.39 14.17 35.43
CA LYS A 334 3.74 14.73 35.38
C LYS A 334 4.43 14.46 36.72
N SER A 335 5.43 13.60 36.74
CA SER A 335 6.27 13.41 37.90
C SER A 335 6.98 14.72 38.20
N ALA A 336 6.79 15.20 39.43
CA ALA A 336 7.51 16.35 39.95
C ALA A 336 9.03 16.04 39.98
N PRO A 337 9.91 17.00 39.76
CA PRO A 337 11.34 16.76 39.82
C PRO A 337 11.75 16.38 41.24
N ILE A 338 12.46 15.26 41.36
CA ILE A 338 13.07 14.83 42.59
C ILE A 338 14.25 15.76 42.87
N GLY A 339 14.08 16.65 43.85
CA GLY A 339 15.16 17.50 44.31
C GLY A 339 16.18 16.68 45.09
N PHE A 340 17.43 16.69 44.63
CA PHE A 340 18.57 16.24 45.43
C PHE A 340 18.87 17.31 46.50
N ARG A 341 18.95 16.87 47.75
CA ARG A 341 19.71 17.50 48.82
C ARG A 341 21.03 16.81 48.99
#